data_31844f56693f903147c649bdb7aae71f
#
_entry.id   31844f56693f903147c649bdb7aae71f
#
_cell.length_a   1.000
_cell.length_b   1.000
_cell.length_c   1.000
_cell.angle_alpha   90.00
_cell.angle_beta   90.00
_cell.angle_gamma   90.00
#
_symmetry.space_group_name_H-M   'P 1'
#
loop_
_entity.id
_entity.type
_entity.pdbx_description
1 polymer ?
#
loop_
_entity_poly.entity_id
_entity_poly.type
_entity_poly.pdbx_seq_one_letter_code
_entity_poly.pdbx_strand_id
1 'polypeptide(L)'
;MFHHTIADLQDIPEIEVLMETSISNLLGQLLNEKQLEAAKESMGLDTQLLKDKTYFLIKNDDELIGSGGYSYRKTLFGGNHTPNRSDDLLVPGKDAAKIRAMYTDPSWIRKGVGTYVLNLAENSIRELGFHKAELMATVSGIFLYEKRGYKVVDEIEYESKLGNKVPMYKMEKAIHG
;
A
#
# COMPACT_ATOMS: atom_id res chain seq x y z
N MET A 1 -1.67 -8.59 -21.12
CA MET A 1 -0.94 -7.31 -20.93
C MET A 1 -1.60 -6.49 -19.86
N PHE A 2 -0.80 -5.91 -18.97
CA PHE A 2 -1.35 -5.10 -17.87
C PHE A 2 -1.79 -3.73 -18.38
N HIS A 3 -2.90 -3.28 -17.84
CA HIS A 3 -3.33 -1.89 -17.97
C HIS A 3 -3.85 -1.41 -16.62
N HIS A 4 -4.05 -0.12 -16.48
CA HIS A 4 -4.52 0.45 -15.22
C HIS A 4 -5.65 1.44 -15.42
N THR A 5 -6.44 1.59 -14.38
CA THR A 5 -7.45 2.64 -14.25
C THR A 5 -7.28 3.29 -12.89
N ILE A 6 -7.84 4.49 -12.74
CA ILE A 6 -7.93 5.15 -11.44
C ILE A 6 -9.22 4.67 -10.78
N ALA A 7 -9.10 4.17 -9.55
CA ALA A 7 -10.23 3.63 -8.80
C ALA A 7 -11.22 4.74 -8.40
N ASP A 8 -12.51 4.38 -8.38
CA ASP A 8 -13.55 5.21 -7.80
C ASP A 8 -14.42 4.41 -6.84
N LEU A 9 -15.45 5.04 -6.28
CA LEU A 9 -16.29 4.41 -5.26
C LEU A 9 -17.06 3.18 -5.74
N GLN A 10 -17.31 3.07 -7.05
CA GLN A 10 -17.99 1.91 -7.64
C GLN A 10 -17.12 0.66 -7.60
N ASP A 11 -15.80 0.82 -7.52
CA ASP A 11 -14.84 -0.28 -7.53
C ASP A 11 -14.66 -0.92 -6.15
N ILE A 12 -15.24 -0.35 -5.09
CA ILE A 12 -15.03 -0.82 -3.71
C ILE A 12 -15.27 -2.31 -3.53
N PRO A 13 -16.38 -2.91 -4.00
CA PRO A 13 -16.60 -4.35 -3.79
C PRO A 13 -15.48 -5.22 -4.39
N GLU A 14 -15.02 -4.89 -5.57
CA GLU A 14 -13.94 -5.62 -6.25
C GLU A 14 -12.60 -5.44 -5.53
N ILE A 15 -12.31 -4.24 -5.07
CA ILE A 15 -11.10 -3.93 -4.30
C ILE A 15 -11.08 -4.71 -2.98
N GLU A 16 -12.20 -4.76 -2.27
CA GLU A 16 -12.28 -5.48 -0.98
C GLU A 16 -12.04 -6.98 -1.16
N VAL A 17 -12.54 -7.58 -2.22
CA VAL A 17 -12.27 -8.99 -2.55
C VAL A 17 -10.78 -9.21 -2.80
N LEU A 18 -10.15 -8.34 -3.58
CA LEU A 18 -8.71 -8.42 -3.84
C LEU A 18 -7.91 -8.31 -2.54
N MET A 19 -8.23 -7.35 -1.70
CA MET A 19 -7.53 -7.13 -0.43
C MET A 19 -7.65 -8.34 0.49
N GLU A 20 -8.85 -8.86 0.69
CA GLU A 20 -9.09 -10.04 1.54
C GLU A 20 -8.33 -11.26 1.02
N THR A 21 -8.41 -11.52 -0.28
CA THR A 21 -7.70 -12.63 -0.91
C THR A 21 -6.20 -12.50 -0.75
N SER A 22 -5.66 -11.31 -0.98
CA SER A 22 -4.22 -11.03 -0.87
C SER A 22 -3.73 -11.18 0.58
N ILE A 23 -4.42 -10.57 1.53
CA ILE A 23 -4.02 -10.63 2.94
C ILE A 23 -4.08 -12.05 3.46
N SER A 24 -5.20 -12.74 3.25
CA SER A 24 -5.40 -14.09 3.78
C SER A 24 -4.42 -15.11 3.21
N ASN A 25 -4.09 -15.01 1.92
CA ASN A 25 -3.18 -15.96 1.27
C ASN A 25 -1.70 -15.61 1.47
N LEU A 26 -1.32 -14.35 1.27
CA LEU A 26 0.09 -13.98 1.31
C LEU A 26 0.61 -13.82 2.73
N LEU A 27 -0.13 -13.16 3.60
CA LEU A 27 0.27 -13.01 5.00
C LEU A 27 -0.11 -14.22 5.84
N GLY A 28 -1.21 -14.89 5.51
CA GLY A 28 -1.65 -16.08 6.23
C GLY A 28 -0.65 -17.23 6.20
N GLN A 29 0.24 -17.27 5.21
CA GLN A 29 1.32 -18.27 5.13
C GLN A 29 2.53 -17.90 6.00
N LEU A 30 2.69 -16.64 6.35
CA LEU A 30 3.86 -16.11 7.05
C LEU A 30 3.59 -15.78 8.52
N LEU A 31 2.33 -15.56 8.88
CA LEU A 31 1.92 -15.07 10.19
C LEU A 31 1.02 -16.10 10.89
N ASN A 32 1.10 -16.17 12.22
CA ASN A 32 0.14 -16.92 13.01
C ASN A 32 -1.20 -16.14 13.12
N GLU A 33 -2.22 -16.76 13.71
CA GLU A 33 -3.56 -16.15 13.81
C GLU A 33 -3.57 -14.81 14.55
N LYS A 34 -2.79 -14.68 15.61
CA LYS A 34 -2.71 -13.44 16.40
C LYS A 34 -2.03 -12.33 15.62
N GLN A 35 -0.94 -12.65 14.94
CA GLN A 35 -0.24 -11.69 14.07
C GLN A 35 -1.11 -11.27 12.89
N LEU A 36 -1.85 -12.22 12.32
CA LEU A 36 -2.75 -11.94 11.19
C LEU A 36 -3.90 -11.02 11.61
N GLU A 37 -4.45 -11.20 12.82
CA GLU A 37 -5.46 -10.28 13.37
C GLU A 37 -4.90 -8.85 13.45
N ALA A 38 -3.70 -8.68 14.00
CA ALA A 38 -3.06 -7.36 14.08
C ALA A 38 -2.78 -6.79 12.68
N ALA A 39 -2.32 -7.62 11.75
CA ALA A 39 -2.09 -7.20 10.38
C ALA A 39 -3.38 -6.71 9.71
N LYS A 40 -4.47 -7.40 9.87
CA LYS A 40 -5.77 -7.02 9.30
C LYS A 40 -6.29 -5.69 9.88
N GLU A 41 -6.04 -5.41 11.16
CA GLU A 41 -6.39 -4.11 11.74
C GLU A 41 -5.56 -2.97 11.11
N SER A 42 -4.30 -3.22 10.80
CA SER A 42 -3.38 -2.23 10.22
C SER A 42 -3.54 -2.05 8.71
N MET A 43 -4.39 -2.82 8.06
CA MET A 43 -4.54 -2.86 6.60
C MET A 43 -6.00 -2.67 6.19
N GLY A 44 -6.23 -2.49 4.90
CA GLY A 44 -7.57 -2.46 4.35
C GLY A 44 -7.83 -1.24 3.47
N LEU A 45 -9.09 -1.08 3.10
CA LEU A 45 -9.52 0.00 2.21
C LEU A 45 -9.47 1.35 2.90
N ASP A 46 -8.82 2.30 2.25
CA ASP A 46 -8.82 3.70 2.62
C ASP A 46 -9.56 4.50 1.53
N THR A 47 -10.80 4.87 1.82
CA THR A 47 -11.64 5.59 0.86
C THR A 47 -11.12 6.99 0.53
N GLN A 48 -10.26 7.57 1.37
CA GLN A 48 -9.64 8.85 1.07
C GLN A 48 -8.78 8.76 -0.20
N LEU A 49 -8.12 7.62 -0.43
CA LEU A 49 -7.34 7.40 -1.65
C LEU A 49 -8.21 7.42 -2.91
N LEU A 50 -9.44 6.90 -2.83
CA LEU A 50 -10.38 6.92 -3.94
C LEU A 50 -10.92 8.33 -4.18
N LYS A 51 -11.24 9.06 -3.13
CA LYS A 51 -11.69 10.46 -3.20
C LYS A 51 -10.61 11.37 -3.78
N ASP A 52 -9.36 11.13 -3.42
CA ASP A 52 -8.21 11.90 -3.93
C ASP A 52 -7.80 11.50 -5.35
N LYS A 53 -8.35 10.41 -5.89
CA LYS A 53 -8.00 9.87 -7.21
C LYS A 53 -6.53 9.44 -7.32
N THR A 54 -6.00 8.89 -6.23
CA THR A 54 -4.59 8.48 -6.13
C THR A 54 -4.40 6.97 -6.03
N TYR A 55 -5.46 6.20 -6.25
CA TYR A 55 -5.46 4.75 -6.16
C TYR A 55 -5.62 4.12 -7.54
N PHE A 56 -4.70 3.22 -7.89
CA PHE A 56 -4.67 2.55 -9.19
C PHE A 56 -5.18 1.12 -9.07
N LEU A 57 -5.96 0.70 -10.07
CA LEU A 57 -6.36 -0.68 -10.27
C LEU A 57 -5.59 -1.24 -11.45
N ILE A 58 -4.97 -2.40 -11.28
CA ILE A 58 -4.22 -3.07 -12.33
C ILE A 58 -5.03 -4.25 -12.81
N LYS A 59 -5.26 -4.30 -14.11
CA LYS A 59 -6.06 -5.35 -14.74
C LYS A 59 -5.26 -6.07 -15.82
N ASN A 60 -5.57 -7.34 -15.97
CA ASN A 60 -5.19 -8.12 -17.13
C ASN A 60 -6.49 -8.53 -17.80
N ASP A 61 -6.74 -8.00 -19.00
CA ASP A 61 -8.06 -8.00 -19.61
C ASP A 61 -9.06 -7.36 -18.62
N ASP A 62 -10.12 -8.06 -18.24
CA ASP A 62 -11.12 -7.54 -17.28
C ASP A 62 -10.88 -7.98 -15.84
N GLU A 63 -9.84 -8.77 -15.59
CA GLU A 63 -9.53 -9.29 -14.26
C GLU A 63 -8.72 -8.30 -13.44
N LEU A 64 -9.20 -7.95 -12.25
CA LEU A 64 -8.44 -7.14 -11.29
C LEU A 64 -7.37 -8.02 -10.63
N ILE A 65 -6.10 -7.69 -10.86
CA ILE A 65 -4.96 -8.50 -10.41
C ILE A 65 -4.08 -7.78 -9.38
N GLY A 66 -4.24 -6.48 -9.22
CA GLY A 66 -3.48 -5.71 -8.25
C GLY A 66 -4.06 -4.32 -8.06
N SER A 67 -3.67 -3.70 -6.97
CA SER A 67 -4.05 -2.33 -6.65
C SER A 67 -2.99 -1.68 -5.79
N GLY A 68 -3.01 -0.36 -5.75
CA GLY A 68 -2.11 0.41 -4.93
C GLY A 68 -2.03 1.84 -5.43
N GLY A 69 -1.38 2.68 -4.67
CA GLY A 69 -1.28 4.08 -5.05
C GLY A 69 -0.42 4.89 -4.10
N TYR A 70 -0.72 6.16 -4.03
CA TYR A 70 0.03 7.09 -3.22
C TYR A 70 -0.91 8.03 -2.49
N SER A 71 -0.37 8.77 -1.53
CA SER A 71 -1.08 9.83 -0.84
C SER A 71 -0.18 11.04 -0.63
N TYR A 72 -0.77 12.20 -0.78
CA TYR A 72 -0.18 13.49 -0.41
C TYR A 72 -0.70 13.98 0.95
N ARG A 73 -1.15 13.03 1.80
CA ARG A 73 -1.62 13.29 3.17
C ARG A 73 -0.78 12.52 4.18
N LYS A 74 -0.91 12.89 5.46
CA LYS A 74 -0.02 12.38 6.52
C LYS A 74 -0.20 10.91 6.89
N THR A 75 -1.38 10.32 6.69
CA THR A 75 -1.60 8.91 7.04
C THR A 75 -0.60 8.00 6.30
N LEU A 76 0.19 7.26 7.05
CA LEU A 76 1.24 6.40 6.49
C LEU A 76 0.72 5.01 6.08
N PHE A 77 -0.23 4.45 6.81
CA PHE A 77 -0.77 3.12 6.55
C PHE A 77 -2.18 2.95 7.10
N GLY A 78 -2.83 1.88 6.69
CA GLY A 78 -4.11 1.45 7.25
C GLY A 78 -5.31 1.77 6.38
N GLY A 79 -6.42 1.12 6.73
CA GLY A 79 -7.73 1.35 6.13
C GLY A 79 -8.59 2.31 6.95
N ASN A 80 -9.85 2.45 6.57
CA ASN A 80 -10.80 3.33 7.26
C ASN A 80 -10.95 2.98 8.75
N HIS A 81 -10.81 1.72 9.11
CA HIS A 81 -10.97 1.21 10.48
C HIS A 81 -9.71 1.33 11.33
N THR A 82 -8.57 1.65 10.74
CA THR A 82 -7.28 1.72 11.46
C THR A 82 -7.22 3.02 12.26
N PRO A 83 -6.76 2.97 13.53
CA PRO A 83 -6.66 4.18 14.36
C PRO A 83 -5.51 5.10 13.94
N ASN A 84 -5.48 6.31 14.53
CA ASN A 84 -4.41 7.31 14.36
C ASN A 84 -4.27 7.85 12.94
N ARG A 85 -5.37 8.11 12.28
CA ARG A 85 -5.42 8.66 10.93
C ARG A 85 -5.32 10.18 10.96
N SER A 86 -4.72 10.75 9.90
CA SER A 86 -4.68 12.19 9.67
C SER A 86 -4.81 12.49 8.18
N ASP A 87 -5.79 13.31 7.84
CA ASP A 87 -6.00 13.76 6.46
C ASP A 87 -5.24 15.05 6.12
N ASP A 88 -4.40 15.53 7.04
CA ASP A 88 -3.59 16.73 6.82
C ASP A 88 -2.72 16.59 5.59
N LEU A 89 -2.60 17.69 4.84
CA LEU A 89 -1.81 17.73 3.62
C LEU A 89 -0.31 17.75 3.90
N LEU A 90 0.43 17.06 3.07
CA LEU A 90 1.89 17.11 3.03
C LEU A 90 2.34 18.28 2.16
N VAL A 91 3.56 18.76 2.41
CA VAL A 91 4.18 19.83 1.63
C VAL A 91 5.21 19.23 0.68
N PRO A 92 4.98 19.27 -0.64
CA PRO A 92 5.98 18.81 -1.61
C PRO A 92 7.33 19.52 -1.43
N GLY A 93 8.41 18.80 -1.61
CA GLY A 93 9.76 19.31 -1.40
C GLY A 93 10.22 19.31 0.05
N LYS A 94 9.32 19.17 1.01
CA LYS A 94 9.61 19.13 2.45
C LYS A 94 9.27 17.77 3.05
N ASP A 95 8.06 17.29 2.79
CA ASP A 95 7.57 16.02 3.33
C ASP A 95 7.77 14.89 2.31
N ALA A 96 7.75 13.65 2.80
CA ALA A 96 7.73 12.47 1.94
C ALA A 96 6.28 12.10 1.59
N ALA A 97 5.99 11.87 0.30
CA ALA A 97 4.71 11.29 -0.12
C ALA A 97 4.62 9.85 0.36
N LYS A 98 3.42 9.33 0.50
CA LYS A 98 3.18 7.98 1.02
C LYS A 98 2.82 7.02 -0.12
N ILE A 99 3.48 5.87 -0.19
CA ILE A 99 3.02 4.74 -1.02
C ILE A 99 2.02 3.98 -0.15
N ARG A 100 0.84 3.69 -0.70
CA ARG A 100 -0.28 3.19 0.09
C ARG A 100 -0.96 1.99 -0.53
N ALA A 101 -1.44 1.09 0.34
CA ALA A 101 -2.43 0.07 0.04
C ALA A 101 -2.10 -0.80 -1.19
N MET A 102 -0.88 -1.32 -1.23
CA MET A 102 -0.39 -2.17 -2.30
C MET A 102 -0.85 -3.62 -2.08
N TYR A 103 -1.65 -4.13 -3.00
CA TYR A 103 -2.16 -5.51 -2.96
C TYR A 103 -2.00 -6.18 -4.30
N THR A 104 -1.64 -7.47 -4.29
CA THR A 104 -1.51 -8.29 -5.51
C THR A 104 -2.31 -9.57 -5.31
N ASP A 105 -3.06 -9.99 -6.31
CA ASP A 105 -3.72 -11.29 -6.33
C ASP A 105 -2.66 -12.39 -6.18
N PRO A 106 -2.87 -13.39 -5.30
CA PRO A 106 -1.88 -14.45 -5.08
C PRO A 106 -1.49 -15.21 -6.34
N SER A 107 -2.38 -15.31 -7.34
CA SER A 107 -2.09 -15.96 -8.63
C SER A 107 -1.17 -15.12 -9.53
N TRP A 108 -0.96 -13.85 -9.18
CA TRP A 108 -0.21 -12.91 -10.00
C TRP A 108 1.06 -12.38 -9.33
N ILE A 109 1.48 -12.96 -8.22
CA ILE A 109 2.73 -12.58 -7.55
C ILE A 109 3.93 -12.91 -8.42
N ARG A 110 5.01 -12.11 -8.28
CA ARG A 110 6.27 -12.25 -9.04
C ARG A 110 6.09 -12.14 -10.56
N LYS A 111 5.04 -11.47 -11.00
CA LYS A 111 4.76 -11.24 -12.43
C LYS A 111 4.84 -9.75 -12.81
N GLY A 112 5.38 -8.92 -11.93
CA GLY A 112 5.62 -7.51 -12.21
C GLY A 112 4.47 -6.57 -11.83
N VAL A 113 3.40 -7.06 -11.21
CA VAL A 113 2.25 -6.23 -10.83
C VAL A 113 2.65 -5.14 -9.83
N GLY A 114 3.32 -5.51 -8.75
CA GLY A 114 3.79 -4.53 -7.75
C GLY A 114 4.73 -3.49 -8.32
N THR A 115 5.65 -3.90 -9.18
CA THR A 115 6.56 -2.98 -9.87
C THR A 115 5.79 -2.00 -10.75
N TYR A 116 4.78 -2.47 -11.45
CA TYR A 116 3.93 -1.63 -12.29
C TYR A 116 3.24 -0.55 -11.46
N VAL A 117 2.63 -0.91 -10.32
CA VAL A 117 1.97 0.04 -9.43
C VAL A 117 2.97 1.04 -8.86
N LEU A 118 4.13 0.59 -8.39
CA LEU A 118 5.17 1.49 -7.85
C LEU A 118 5.61 2.52 -8.87
N ASN A 119 5.80 2.12 -10.12
CA ASN A 119 6.18 3.05 -11.18
C ASN A 119 5.11 4.12 -11.41
N LEU A 120 3.84 3.73 -11.43
CA LEU A 120 2.74 4.70 -11.54
C LEU A 120 2.73 5.68 -10.37
N ALA A 121 2.83 5.18 -9.15
CA ALA A 121 2.81 5.99 -7.95
C ALA A 121 4.02 6.93 -7.88
N GLU A 122 5.23 6.43 -8.14
CA GLU A 122 6.45 7.24 -8.11
C GLU A 122 6.44 8.34 -9.18
N ASN A 123 5.94 8.04 -10.36
CA ASN A 123 5.78 9.06 -11.39
C ASN A 123 4.81 10.16 -10.96
N SER A 124 3.68 9.77 -10.37
CA SER A 124 2.67 10.73 -9.90
C SER A 124 3.21 11.64 -8.80
N ILE A 125 3.90 11.08 -7.80
CA ILE A 125 4.44 11.89 -6.69
C ILE A 125 5.57 12.79 -7.17
N ARG A 126 6.34 12.37 -8.16
CA ARG A 126 7.37 13.21 -8.79
C ARG A 126 6.74 14.41 -9.48
N GLU A 127 5.67 14.19 -10.23
CA GLU A 127 4.94 15.27 -10.91
C GLU A 127 4.34 16.29 -9.92
N LEU A 128 3.97 15.83 -8.71
CA LEU A 128 3.48 16.70 -7.66
C LEU A 128 4.59 17.49 -6.93
N GLY A 129 5.86 17.22 -7.25
CA GLY A 129 7.00 17.94 -6.67
C GLY A 129 7.57 17.31 -5.41
N PHE A 130 7.20 16.08 -5.08
CA PHE A 130 7.81 15.37 -3.96
C PHE A 130 9.18 14.81 -4.35
N HIS A 131 10.12 14.88 -3.42
CA HIS A 131 11.50 14.38 -3.60
C HIS A 131 11.78 13.10 -2.82
N LYS A 132 10.78 12.60 -2.10
CA LYS A 132 10.93 11.43 -1.25
C LYS A 132 9.60 10.70 -1.14
N ALA A 133 9.67 9.38 -1.13
CA ALA A 133 8.54 8.50 -0.86
C ALA A 133 8.83 7.67 0.39
N GLU A 134 7.81 7.43 1.19
CA GLU A 134 7.89 6.49 2.31
C GLU A 134 6.67 5.58 2.32
N LEU A 135 6.83 4.43 2.96
CA LEU A 135 5.78 3.42 3.06
C LEU A 135 5.96 2.59 4.32
N MET A 136 4.91 1.88 4.68
CA MET A 136 4.98 0.86 5.73
C MET A 136 4.84 -0.51 5.08
N ALA A 137 5.90 -1.30 5.11
CA ALA A 137 5.93 -2.63 4.51
C ALA A 137 5.50 -3.71 5.49
N THR A 138 4.85 -4.73 4.97
CA THR A 138 4.60 -5.99 5.67
C THR A 138 5.73 -6.98 5.40
N VAL A 139 5.75 -8.09 6.13
CA VAL A 139 6.74 -9.17 5.91
C VAL A 139 6.70 -9.75 4.50
N SER A 140 5.55 -9.70 3.82
CA SER A 140 5.43 -10.20 2.45
C SER A 140 5.88 -9.19 1.40
N GLY A 141 5.83 -7.90 1.70
CA GLY A 141 6.11 -6.84 0.74
C GLY A 141 7.53 -6.31 0.75
N ILE A 142 8.25 -6.49 1.83
CA ILE A 142 9.57 -5.86 2.04
C ILE A 142 10.57 -6.13 0.91
N PHE A 143 10.57 -7.33 0.35
CA PHE A 143 11.52 -7.72 -0.70
C PHE A 143 11.32 -6.95 -2.01
N LEU A 144 10.06 -6.72 -2.39
CA LEU A 144 9.74 -5.90 -3.56
C LEU A 144 10.29 -4.49 -3.38
N TYR A 145 10.03 -3.88 -2.25
CA TYR A 145 10.43 -2.51 -1.99
C TYR A 145 11.94 -2.35 -1.93
N GLU A 146 12.64 -3.27 -1.25
CA GLU A 146 14.11 -3.26 -1.23
C GLU A 146 14.69 -3.37 -2.65
N LYS A 147 14.14 -4.25 -3.45
CA LYS A 147 14.55 -4.43 -4.85
C LYS A 147 14.32 -3.18 -5.70
N ARG A 148 13.33 -2.38 -5.34
CA ARG A 148 12.99 -1.13 -6.04
C ARG A 148 13.65 0.10 -5.43
N GLY A 149 14.60 -0.08 -4.52
CA GLY A 149 15.43 0.98 -3.99
C GLY A 149 14.98 1.60 -2.67
N TYR A 150 13.94 1.06 -2.05
CA TYR A 150 13.51 1.49 -0.71
C TYR A 150 14.43 0.88 0.35
N LYS A 151 14.68 1.63 1.41
CA LYS A 151 15.50 1.18 2.54
C LYS A 151 14.69 1.24 3.83
N VAL A 152 14.86 0.23 4.68
CA VAL A 152 14.25 0.20 6.00
C VAL A 152 14.90 1.28 6.87
N VAL A 153 14.08 2.17 7.41
CA VAL A 153 14.53 3.24 8.32
C VAL A 153 14.02 3.04 9.73
N ASP A 154 12.99 2.23 9.92
CA ASP A 154 12.46 1.88 11.23
C ASP A 154 11.74 0.55 11.16
N GLU A 155 11.82 -0.22 12.25
CA GLU A 155 11.09 -1.45 12.42
C GLU A 155 10.18 -1.28 13.63
N ILE A 156 8.88 -1.43 13.42
CA ILE A 156 7.90 -1.26 14.49
C ILE A 156 7.10 -2.53 14.69
N GLU A 157 6.53 -2.66 15.88
CA GLU A 157 5.61 -3.73 16.23
C GLU A 157 4.24 -3.09 16.38
N TYR A 158 3.36 -3.32 15.42
CA TYR A 158 1.99 -2.81 15.48
C TYR A 158 1.19 -3.64 16.48
N GLU A 159 0.56 -2.99 17.46
CA GLU A 159 -0.30 -3.63 18.44
C GLU A 159 -1.77 -3.31 18.16
N SER A 160 -2.57 -4.36 17.96
CA SER A 160 -4.01 -4.21 17.72
C SER A 160 -4.75 -3.90 19.02
N LYS A 161 -6.02 -3.52 18.89
CA LYS A 161 -6.90 -3.27 20.05
C LYS A 161 -7.04 -4.51 20.94
N LEU A 162 -6.89 -5.70 20.37
CA LEU A 162 -6.91 -6.96 21.12
C LEU A 162 -5.56 -7.29 21.77
N GLY A 163 -4.53 -6.46 21.58
CA GLY A 163 -3.20 -6.66 22.15
C GLY A 163 -2.29 -7.59 21.37
N ASN A 164 -2.70 -8.04 20.18
CA ASN A 164 -1.86 -8.84 19.31
C ASN A 164 -0.88 -7.94 18.55
N LYS A 165 0.29 -8.47 18.21
CA LYS A 165 1.38 -7.70 17.61
C LYS A 165 1.81 -8.30 16.28
N VAL A 166 2.22 -7.43 15.35
CA VAL A 166 2.77 -7.84 14.05
C VAL A 166 3.92 -6.89 13.68
N PRO A 167 5.06 -7.41 13.17
CA PRO A 167 6.15 -6.56 12.74
C PRO A 167 5.80 -5.82 11.45
N MET A 168 6.21 -4.57 11.37
CA MET A 168 6.09 -3.73 10.19
C MET A 168 7.37 -2.92 10.00
N TYR A 169 7.66 -2.54 8.75
CA TYR A 169 8.92 -1.91 8.38
C TYR A 169 8.64 -0.59 7.66
N LYS A 170 9.04 0.51 8.27
CA LYS A 170 8.99 1.80 7.61
C LYS A 170 10.15 1.90 6.64
N MET A 171 9.87 2.20 5.39
CA MET A 171 10.85 2.28 4.32
C MET A 171 10.79 3.62 3.59
N GLU A 172 11.91 4.05 3.06
CA GLU A 172 12.04 5.32 2.34
C GLU A 172 12.86 5.17 1.07
N LYS A 173 12.58 6.05 0.11
CA LYS A 173 13.33 6.16 -1.13
C LYS A 173 13.36 7.62 -1.60
N ALA A 174 14.52 8.08 -2.06
CA ALA A 174 14.62 9.37 -2.73
C ALA A 174 13.98 9.28 -4.13
N ILE A 175 13.19 10.28 -4.49
CA ILE A 175 12.54 10.39 -5.79
C ILE A 175 13.22 11.52 -6.55
N HIS A 176 13.90 11.19 -7.62
CA HIS A 176 14.60 12.17 -8.45
C HIS A 176 13.71 12.70 -9.56
N GLY A 177 13.77 13.99 -9.76
CA GLY A 177 12.98 14.67 -10.78
C GLY A 177 13.44 14.45 -12.21
#